data_04a01087b714f058a983c6c1d6f5baf4
#
_entry.id   04a01087b714f058a983c6c1d6f5baf4
#
_cell.length_a   1.000
_cell.length_b   1.000
_cell.length_c   1.000
_cell.angle_alpha   90.00
_cell.angle_beta   90.00
_cell.angle_gamma   90.00
#
_symmetry.space_group_name_H-M   'P 1'
#
loop_
_entity.id
_entity.type
_entity.pdbx_description
1 polymer ?
#
loop_
_entity_poly.entity_id
_entity_poly.type
_entity_poly.pdbx_seq_one_letter_code
_entity_poly.pdbx_strand_id
1 'polypeptide(L)'
;VVQLFERFTDTARRVVVYAKEEALLLDHDYIGTEHILLGLLRDDTETAVQVLTSLGAGLIPARVQAEELAGRGRQAPIDDIPFTARAKKVLELSLREALQLGHNYIGSEHILLGLVREGEGGGSEILKRLGVDTDKLRRDVLTGLRVRQQPHPSPGVFPVGGGGLSAIEARLSAMEERLDRIERLLRDGSGRDSA
;
A
#
# COMPACT_ATOMS: atom_id res chain seq x y z
N VAL A 1 -7.06 13.54 6.34
CA VAL A 1 -6.18 12.59 5.63
C VAL A 1 -4.92 12.31 6.44
N VAL A 2 -4.28 13.30 7.10
CA VAL A 2 -3.05 13.10 7.89
C VAL A 2 -3.23 12.06 8.99
N GLN A 3 -4.31 12.10 9.77
CA GLN A 3 -4.58 11.13 10.85
C GLN A 3 -4.81 9.69 10.35
N LEU A 4 -5.15 9.50 9.08
CA LEU A 4 -5.34 8.19 8.49
C LEU A 4 -4.00 7.48 8.28
N PHE A 5 -2.99 8.21 7.80
CA PHE A 5 -1.66 7.67 7.52
C PHE A 5 -0.89 7.25 8.78
N GLU A 6 -1.21 7.81 9.94
CA GLU A 6 -0.64 7.39 11.23
C GLU A 6 -0.98 5.94 11.57
N ARG A 7 -2.11 5.44 11.10
CA ARG A 7 -2.56 4.05 11.31
C ARG A 7 -2.02 3.07 10.28
N PHE A 8 -1.33 3.55 9.23
CA PHE A 8 -0.80 2.67 8.19
C PHE A 8 0.41 1.91 8.71
N THR A 9 0.44 0.61 8.41
CA THR A 9 1.67 -0.18 8.54
C THR A 9 2.72 0.31 7.54
N ASP A 10 3.98 -0.07 7.74
CA ASP A 10 5.05 0.28 6.80
C ASP A 10 4.77 -0.29 5.39
N THR A 11 4.18 -1.48 5.31
CA THR A 11 3.75 -2.08 4.05
C THR A 11 2.65 -1.26 3.39
N ALA A 12 1.64 -0.82 4.13
CA ALA A 12 0.58 0.04 3.60
C ALA A 12 1.10 1.41 3.14
N ARG A 13 2.10 1.97 3.83
CA ARG A 13 2.78 3.21 3.39
C ARG A 13 3.55 2.99 2.10
N ARG A 14 4.26 1.85 1.95
CA ARG A 14 4.93 1.51 0.69
C ARG A 14 3.95 1.38 -0.47
N VAL A 15 2.77 0.81 -0.27
CA VAL A 15 1.73 0.75 -1.32
C VAL A 15 1.39 2.14 -1.84
N VAL A 16 1.26 3.14 -0.95
CA VAL A 16 0.98 4.53 -1.34
C VAL A 16 2.14 5.14 -2.13
N VAL A 17 3.37 4.90 -1.69
CA VAL A 17 4.58 5.37 -2.41
C VAL A 17 4.64 4.72 -3.80
N TYR A 18 4.46 3.41 -3.87
CA TYR A 18 4.44 2.69 -5.15
C TYR A 18 3.31 3.14 -6.07
N ALA A 19 2.12 3.43 -5.52
CA ALA A 19 1.02 3.97 -6.31
C ALA A 19 1.38 5.33 -6.95
N LYS A 20 2.09 6.20 -6.23
CA LYS A 20 2.62 7.45 -6.77
C LYS A 20 3.64 7.19 -7.89
N GLU A 21 4.58 6.28 -7.67
CA GLU A 21 5.58 5.92 -8.67
C GLU A 21 4.94 5.33 -9.94
N GLU A 22 3.92 4.47 -9.81
CA GLU A 22 3.18 3.91 -10.95
C GLU A 22 2.42 4.99 -11.73
N ALA A 23 1.86 5.98 -11.04
CA ALA A 23 1.23 7.13 -11.69
C ALA A 23 2.26 7.95 -12.50
N LEU A 24 3.44 8.20 -11.93
CA LEU A 24 4.53 8.90 -12.62
C LEU A 24 5.07 8.12 -13.83
N LEU A 25 5.15 6.78 -13.73
CA LEU A 25 5.55 5.92 -14.86
C LEU A 25 4.58 5.96 -16.03
N LEU A 26 3.31 6.29 -15.78
CA LEU A 26 2.27 6.50 -16.79
C LEU A 26 2.11 7.97 -17.19
N ASP A 27 2.97 8.87 -16.69
CA ASP A 27 2.91 10.31 -16.93
C ASP A 27 1.59 10.96 -16.46
N HIS A 28 0.95 10.37 -15.41
CA HIS A 28 -0.30 10.87 -14.86
C HIS A 28 -0.07 11.93 -13.79
N ASP A 29 -0.89 12.96 -13.78
CA ASP A 29 -0.90 14.06 -12.81
C ASP A 29 -1.85 13.80 -11.62
N TYR A 30 -2.26 12.54 -11.42
CA TYR A 30 -3.14 12.09 -10.36
C TYR A 30 -2.80 10.67 -9.90
N ILE A 31 -3.16 10.33 -8.66
CA ILE A 31 -3.14 8.95 -8.15
C ILE A 31 -4.57 8.40 -8.15
N GLY A 32 -4.88 7.53 -9.10
CA GLY A 32 -6.15 6.83 -9.22
C GLY A 32 -6.17 5.49 -8.50
N THR A 33 -7.32 4.80 -8.55
CA THR A 33 -7.48 3.46 -7.94
C THR A 33 -6.68 2.40 -8.70
N GLU A 34 -6.45 2.57 -9.99
CA GLU A 34 -5.55 1.76 -10.82
C GLU A 34 -4.12 1.80 -10.27
N HIS A 35 -3.62 2.98 -9.91
CA HIS A 35 -2.28 3.13 -9.34
C HIS A 35 -2.18 2.49 -7.95
N ILE A 36 -3.25 2.57 -7.13
CA ILE A 36 -3.30 1.86 -5.85
C ILE A 36 -3.22 0.34 -6.06
N LEU A 37 -3.92 -0.20 -7.06
CA LEU A 37 -3.82 -1.62 -7.40
C LEU A 37 -2.40 -2.00 -7.83
N LEU A 38 -1.77 -1.20 -8.71
CA LEU A 38 -0.38 -1.43 -9.13
C LEU A 38 0.59 -1.34 -7.96
N GLY A 39 0.40 -0.37 -7.07
CA GLY A 39 1.20 -0.23 -5.85
C GLY A 39 1.06 -1.44 -4.91
N LEU A 40 -0.14 -2.01 -4.78
CA LEU A 40 -0.35 -3.26 -4.07
C LEU A 40 0.43 -4.42 -4.71
N LEU A 41 0.42 -4.54 -6.03
CA LEU A 41 1.04 -5.64 -6.77
C LEU A 41 2.58 -5.59 -6.82
N ARG A 42 3.21 -4.52 -6.35
CA ARG A 42 4.68 -4.39 -6.32
C ARG A 42 5.37 -5.08 -5.16
N ASP A 43 4.67 -5.36 -4.07
CA ASP A 43 5.25 -6.00 -2.88
C ASP A 43 4.82 -7.48 -2.83
N ASP A 44 5.58 -8.35 -3.50
CA ASP A 44 5.30 -9.78 -3.65
C ASP A 44 5.41 -10.58 -2.33
N THR A 45 5.91 -9.97 -1.27
CA THR A 45 6.04 -10.60 0.05
C THR A 45 4.74 -10.57 0.85
N GLU A 46 3.78 -9.74 0.45
CA GLU A 46 2.54 -9.52 1.18
C GLU A 46 1.44 -10.52 0.82
N THR A 47 0.67 -10.94 1.84
CA THR A 47 -0.45 -11.88 1.66
C THR A 47 -1.48 -11.37 0.66
N ALA A 48 -1.75 -10.06 0.64
CA ALA A 48 -2.69 -9.45 -0.31
C ALA A 48 -2.26 -9.70 -1.76
N VAL A 49 -0.96 -9.57 -2.04
CA VAL A 49 -0.40 -9.80 -3.38
C VAL A 49 -0.40 -11.29 -3.74
N GLN A 50 -0.08 -12.16 -2.78
CA GLN A 50 -0.13 -13.61 -3.00
C GLN A 50 -1.54 -14.07 -3.39
N VAL A 51 -2.57 -13.54 -2.73
CA VAL A 51 -3.97 -13.81 -3.09
C VAL A 51 -4.29 -13.26 -4.48
N LEU A 52 -3.93 -12.01 -4.79
CA LEU A 52 -4.13 -11.42 -6.12
C LEU A 52 -3.48 -12.26 -7.21
N THR A 53 -2.22 -12.63 -7.02
CA THR A 53 -1.45 -13.42 -7.99
C THR A 53 -2.03 -14.83 -8.18
N SER A 54 -2.49 -15.47 -7.09
CA SER A 54 -3.16 -16.78 -7.17
C SER A 54 -4.47 -16.76 -7.97
N LEU A 55 -5.10 -15.58 -8.07
CA LEU A 55 -6.31 -15.34 -8.84
C LEU A 55 -6.02 -14.78 -10.26
N GLY A 56 -4.76 -14.73 -10.67
CA GLY A 56 -4.34 -14.32 -12.01
C GLY A 56 -4.02 -12.82 -12.16
N ALA A 57 -4.10 -12.03 -11.09
CA ALA A 57 -3.72 -10.61 -11.13
C ALA A 57 -2.22 -10.44 -10.82
N GLY A 58 -1.39 -10.41 -11.85
CA GLY A 58 0.03 -10.09 -11.76
C GLY A 58 0.31 -8.61 -12.09
N LEU A 59 1.46 -8.09 -11.64
CA LEU A 59 1.86 -6.69 -11.87
C LEU A 59 1.94 -6.34 -13.37
N ILE A 60 2.59 -7.18 -14.18
CA ILE A 60 2.78 -6.89 -15.60
C ILE A 60 1.45 -6.82 -16.37
N PRO A 61 0.57 -7.85 -16.30
CA PRO A 61 -0.73 -7.75 -16.97
C PRO A 61 -1.59 -6.61 -16.41
N ALA A 62 -1.50 -6.29 -15.12
CA ALA A 62 -2.24 -5.17 -14.54
C ALA A 62 -1.75 -3.82 -15.09
N ARG A 63 -0.44 -3.63 -15.29
CA ARG A 63 0.11 -2.42 -15.95
C ARG A 63 -0.38 -2.26 -17.37
N VAL A 64 -0.40 -3.33 -18.15
CA VAL A 64 -0.94 -3.31 -19.52
C VAL A 64 -2.40 -2.86 -19.50
N GLN A 65 -3.21 -3.42 -18.62
CA GLN A 65 -4.62 -3.04 -18.49
C GLN A 65 -4.80 -1.60 -17.98
N ALA A 66 -3.92 -1.11 -17.11
CA ALA A 66 -3.96 0.27 -16.65
C ALA A 66 -3.65 1.25 -17.80
N GLU A 67 -2.63 0.96 -18.62
CA GLU A 67 -2.27 1.77 -19.78
C GLU A 67 -3.36 1.74 -20.86
N GLU A 68 -3.99 0.60 -21.09
CA GLU A 68 -5.13 0.48 -22.03
C GLU A 68 -6.37 1.25 -21.55
N LEU A 69 -6.60 1.29 -20.22
CA LEU A 69 -7.79 1.93 -19.63
C LEU A 69 -7.67 3.44 -19.52
N ALA A 70 -6.53 3.92 -19.02
CA ALA A 70 -6.31 5.33 -18.69
C ALA A 70 -5.43 6.07 -19.72
N GLY A 71 -4.72 5.31 -20.58
CA GLY A 71 -3.73 5.86 -21.50
C GLY A 71 -2.44 6.27 -20.78
N ARG A 72 -1.60 7.03 -21.48
CA ARG A 72 -0.46 7.74 -20.91
C ARG A 72 -0.78 9.23 -20.81
N GLY A 73 -0.32 9.86 -19.76
CA GLY A 73 -0.35 11.32 -19.62
C GLY A 73 0.55 12.00 -20.66
N ARG A 74 0.49 13.31 -20.71
CA ARG A 74 1.30 14.09 -21.67
C ARG A 74 2.66 14.48 -21.13
N GLN A 75 2.79 14.58 -19.81
CA GLN A 75 4.01 14.99 -19.15
C GLN A 75 3.93 14.61 -17.67
N ALA A 76 4.99 13.96 -17.17
CA ALA A 76 5.10 13.68 -15.74
C ALA A 76 5.09 14.99 -14.95
N PRO A 77 4.27 15.12 -13.89
CA PRO A 77 4.25 16.31 -13.06
C PRO A 77 5.57 16.44 -12.29
N ILE A 78 5.99 17.69 -12.07
CA ILE A 78 7.22 18.01 -11.32
C ILE A 78 6.95 18.00 -9.81
N ASP A 79 5.68 18.24 -9.42
CA ASP A 79 5.26 18.41 -8.04
C ASP A 79 4.48 17.19 -7.49
N ASP A 80 3.99 17.33 -6.29
CA ASP A 80 3.19 16.33 -5.60
C ASP A 80 1.83 16.13 -6.29
N ILE A 81 1.53 14.90 -6.71
CA ILE A 81 0.31 14.58 -7.44
C ILE A 81 -0.82 14.19 -6.49
N PRO A 82 -2.06 14.69 -6.70
CA PRO A 82 -3.18 14.45 -5.80
C PRO A 82 -3.82 13.09 -6.04
N PHE A 83 -4.43 12.55 -4.99
CA PHE A 83 -5.35 11.41 -5.10
C PHE A 83 -6.67 11.84 -5.73
N THR A 84 -7.20 11.03 -6.66
CA THR A 84 -8.57 11.18 -7.14
C THR A 84 -9.59 11.00 -6.00
N ALA A 85 -10.83 11.47 -6.20
CA ALA A 85 -11.90 11.26 -5.23
C ALA A 85 -12.14 9.78 -4.93
N ARG A 86 -12.08 8.91 -5.94
CA ARG A 86 -12.21 7.46 -5.78
C ARG A 86 -11.03 6.84 -5.05
N ALA A 87 -9.81 7.27 -5.32
CA ALA A 87 -8.63 6.80 -4.60
C ALA A 87 -8.69 7.19 -3.12
N LYS A 88 -9.12 8.41 -2.79
CA LYS A 88 -9.39 8.82 -1.40
C LYS A 88 -10.45 7.94 -0.76
N LYS A 89 -11.51 7.60 -1.50
CA LYS A 89 -12.57 6.71 -1.04
C LYS A 89 -12.04 5.30 -0.71
N VAL A 90 -11.14 4.75 -1.53
CA VAL A 90 -10.46 3.48 -1.23
C VAL A 90 -9.75 3.54 0.12
N LEU A 91 -8.97 4.60 0.38
CA LEU A 91 -8.24 4.75 1.64
C LEU A 91 -9.19 4.90 2.84
N GLU A 92 -10.31 5.62 2.70
CA GLU A 92 -11.35 5.70 3.74
C GLU A 92 -12.01 4.33 3.99
N LEU A 93 -12.32 3.59 2.93
CA LEU A 93 -12.88 2.24 3.03
C LEU A 93 -11.89 1.26 3.68
N SER A 94 -10.59 1.41 3.43
CA SER A 94 -9.55 0.62 4.10
C SER A 94 -9.58 0.76 5.62
N LEU A 95 -9.78 1.98 6.12
CA LEU A 95 -9.98 2.22 7.55
C LEU A 95 -11.24 1.52 8.06
N ARG A 96 -12.35 1.59 7.31
CA ARG A 96 -13.59 0.93 7.70
C ARG A 96 -13.45 -0.59 7.74
N GLU A 97 -12.76 -1.18 6.76
CA GLU A 97 -12.46 -2.62 6.75
C GLU A 97 -11.60 -3.01 7.97
N ALA A 98 -10.54 -2.25 8.29
CA ALA A 98 -9.72 -2.49 9.47
C ALA A 98 -10.55 -2.46 10.76
N LEU A 99 -11.38 -1.43 10.95
CA LEU A 99 -12.24 -1.30 12.12
C LEU A 99 -13.28 -2.43 12.23
N GLN A 100 -13.88 -2.86 11.11
CA GLN A 100 -14.82 -3.99 11.08
C GLN A 100 -14.16 -5.32 11.47
N LEU A 101 -12.86 -5.45 11.19
CA LEU A 101 -12.04 -6.62 11.57
C LEU A 101 -11.46 -6.51 12.99
N GLY A 102 -11.73 -5.40 13.70
CA GLY A 102 -11.20 -5.16 15.05
C GLY A 102 -9.72 -4.79 15.07
N HIS A 103 -9.17 -4.34 13.93
CA HIS A 103 -7.77 -3.92 13.84
C HIS A 103 -7.62 -2.43 14.16
N ASN A 104 -6.54 -2.08 14.87
CA ASN A 104 -6.16 -0.70 15.16
C ASN A 104 -5.15 -0.12 14.15
N TYR A 105 -4.77 -0.89 13.14
CA TYR A 105 -3.85 -0.55 12.06
C TYR A 105 -4.48 -0.78 10.69
N ILE A 106 -3.91 -0.17 9.65
CA ILE A 106 -4.30 -0.36 8.26
C ILE A 106 -3.12 -0.99 7.52
N GLY A 107 -3.24 -2.26 7.12
CA GLY A 107 -2.27 -2.99 6.31
C GLY A 107 -2.65 -2.98 4.82
N SER A 108 -1.78 -3.57 3.98
CA SER A 108 -2.00 -3.74 2.54
C SER A 108 -3.28 -4.52 2.24
N GLU A 109 -3.62 -5.51 3.06
CA GLU A 109 -4.85 -6.29 2.99
C GLU A 109 -6.12 -5.43 3.16
N HIS A 110 -6.08 -4.43 4.04
CA HIS A 110 -7.20 -3.51 4.23
C HIS A 110 -7.35 -2.55 3.04
N ILE A 111 -6.22 -2.13 2.43
CA ILE A 111 -6.24 -1.33 1.21
C ILE A 111 -6.86 -2.13 0.06
N LEU A 112 -6.49 -3.40 -0.09
CA LEU A 112 -7.09 -4.29 -1.09
C LEU A 112 -8.59 -4.48 -0.87
N LEU A 113 -9.03 -4.73 0.38
CA LEU A 113 -10.46 -4.82 0.72
C LEU A 113 -11.20 -3.52 0.44
N GLY A 114 -10.59 -2.37 0.73
CA GLY A 114 -11.12 -1.05 0.43
C GLY A 114 -11.30 -0.82 -1.08
N LEU A 115 -10.32 -1.25 -1.89
CA LEU A 115 -10.36 -1.18 -3.35
C LEU A 115 -11.48 -2.05 -3.94
N VAL A 116 -11.60 -3.29 -3.48
CA VAL A 116 -12.68 -4.20 -3.89
C VAL A 116 -14.04 -3.63 -3.50
N ARG A 117 -14.16 -3.04 -2.33
CA ARG A 117 -15.43 -2.44 -1.84
C ARG A 117 -15.82 -1.17 -2.58
N GLU A 118 -14.87 -0.36 -3.03
CA GLU A 118 -15.12 0.82 -3.87
C GLU A 118 -15.77 0.39 -5.20
N GLY A 119 -15.21 -0.61 -5.85
CA GLY A 119 -15.87 -1.42 -6.88
C GLY A 119 -16.06 -0.78 -8.26
N GLU A 120 -15.87 0.54 -8.42
CA GLU A 120 -16.22 1.29 -9.63
C GLU A 120 -15.03 2.00 -10.29
N GLY A 121 -13.88 2.09 -9.62
CA GLY A 121 -12.68 2.75 -10.13
C GLY A 121 -11.87 1.88 -11.09
N GLY A 122 -10.84 2.49 -11.71
CA GLY A 122 -9.93 1.82 -12.65
C GLY A 122 -9.30 0.55 -12.08
N GLY A 123 -8.94 0.54 -10.79
CA GLY A 123 -8.40 -0.67 -10.15
C GLY A 123 -9.37 -1.85 -10.16
N SER A 124 -10.65 -1.62 -9.88
CA SER A 124 -11.68 -2.67 -9.95
C SER A 124 -11.98 -3.10 -11.39
N GLU A 125 -11.94 -2.18 -12.33
CA GLU A 125 -12.10 -2.49 -13.75
C GLU A 125 -10.95 -3.37 -14.26
N ILE A 126 -9.70 -3.08 -13.86
CA ILE A 126 -8.54 -3.91 -14.18
C ILE A 126 -8.71 -5.32 -13.63
N LEU A 127 -9.12 -5.47 -12.37
CA LEU A 127 -9.38 -6.80 -11.78
C LEU A 127 -10.41 -7.58 -12.58
N LYS A 128 -11.49 -6.95 -13.02
CA LYS A 128 -12.53 -7.56 -13.87
C LYS A 128 -11.98 -8.02 -15.22
N ARG A 129 -11.17 -7.18 -15.89
CA ARG A 129 -10.53 -7.51 -17.18
C ARG A 129 -9.53 -8.65 -17.07
N LEU A 130 -8.87 -8.78 -15.92
CA LEU A 130 -7.99 -9.91 -15.62
C LEU A 130 -8.75 -11.17 -15.18
N GLY A 131 -10.09 -11.14 -15.16
CA GLY A 131 -10.93 -12.28 -14.80
C GLY A 131 -10.95 -12.60 -13.30
N VAL A 132 -10.56 -11.65 -12.44
CA VAL A 132 -10.56 -11.85 -11.00
C VAL A 132 -11.97 -11.77 -10.45
N ASP A 133 -12.42 -12.86 -9.81
CA ASP A 133 -13.63 -12.88 -9.00
C ASP A 133 -13.39 -12.08 -7.69
N THR A 134 -13.96 -10.89 -7.61
CA THR A 134 -13.79 -9.99 -6.47
C THR A 134 -14.40 -10.51 -5.19
N ASP A 135 -15.47 -11.33 -5.27
CA ASP A 135 -16.07 -11.96 -4.08
C ASP A 135 -15.16 -13.08 -3.55
N LYS A 136 -14.57 -13.86 -4.45
CA LYS A 136 -13.55 -14.84 -4.08
C LYS A 136 -12.32 -14.16 -3.49
N LEU A 137 -11.82 -13.12 -4.14
CA LEU A 137 -10.69 -12.31 -3.65
C LEU A 137 -10.94 -11.84 -2.22
N ARG A 138 -12.12 -11.26 -1.95
CA ARG A 138 -12.49 -10.80 -0.60
C ARG A 138 -12.48 -11.96 0.41
N ARG A 139 -13.07 -13.11 0.07
CA ARG A 139 -13.09 -14.28 0.96
C ARG A 139 -11.69 -14.81 1.26
N ASP A 140 -10.83 -14.88 0.26
CA ASP A 140 -9.48 -15.42 0.40
C ASP A 140 -8.60 -14.50 1.26
N VAL A 141 -8.70 -13.18 1.07
CA VAL A 141 -8.02 -12.18 1.93
C VAL A 141 -8.48 -12.30 3.39
N LEU A 142 -9.80 -12.37 3.62
CA LEU A 142 -10.34 -12.50 4.98
C LEU A 142 -9.93 -13.82 5.64
N THR A 143 -9.82 -14.90 4.88
CA THR A 143 -9.33 -16.19 5.38
C THR A 143 -7.86 -16.11 5.76
N GLY A 144 -7.02 -15.50 4.93
CA GLY A 144 -5.60 -15.28 5.23
C GLY A 144 -5.37 -14.45 6.49
N LEU A 145 -6.19 -13.42 6.71
CA LEU A 145 -6.14 -12.61 7.92
C LEU A 145 -6.49 -13.41 9.18
N ARG A 146 -7.51 -14.26 9.13
CA ARG A 146 -7.91 -15.12 10.25
C ARG A 146 -6.83 -16.13 10.64
N VAL A 147 -6.14 -16.71 9.66
CA VAL A 147 -5.03 -17.65 9.91
C VAL A 147 -3.87 -16.95 10.63
N ARG A 148 -3.55 -15.71 10.28
CA ARG A 148 -2.51 -14.92 10.98
C ARG A 148 -2.89 -14.52 12.40
N GLN A 149 -4.16 -14.42 12.73
CA GLN A 149 -4.66 -14.07 14.08
C GLN A 149 -4.75 -15.26 15.02
N GLN A 150 -4.58 -16.49 14.56
CA GLN A 150 -4.47 -17.62 15.48
C GLN A 150 -3.19 -17.45 16.31
N PRO A 151 -3.30 -17.40 17.65
CA PRO A 151 -2.11 -17.34 18.50
C PRO A 151 -1.29 -18.58 18.16
N HIS A 152 -0.08 -18.38 17.63
CA HIS A 152 0.89 -19.45 17.63
C HIS A 152 0.99 -19.95 19.08
N PRO A 153 0.96 -21.27 19.34
CA PRO A 153 1.24 -21.79 20.66
C PRO A 153 2.58 -21.18 21.07
N SER A 154 2.56 -20.35 22.11
CA SER A 154 3.73 -19.64 22.60
C SER A 154 4.83 -20.66 22.84
N PRO A 155 5.99 -20.58 22.19
CA PRO A 155 7.16 -21.29 22.69
C PRO A 155 7.47 -20.64 24.02
N GLY A 156 7.39 -21.44 25.09
CA GLY A 156 7.68 -21.18 26.47
C GLY A 156 7.91 -19.76 26.94
N VAL A 157 7.18 -19.40 27.98
CA VAL A 157 7.37 -18.16 28.75
C VAL A 157 8.87 -17.93 28.97
N PHE A 158 9.48 -17.04 28.19
CA PHE A 158 10.79 -16.52 28.53
C PHE A 158 10.61 -15.51 29.66
N PRO A 159 11.36 -15.58 30.74
CA PRO A 159 11.28 -14.62 31.82
C PRO A 159 11.62 -13.23 31.27
N VAL A 160 10.74 -12.27 31.51
CA VAL A 160 10.92 -10.86 31.15
C VAL A 160 12.10 -10.31 31.94
N GLY A 161 13.30 -10.43 31.36
CA GLY A 161 14.45 -9.64 31.76
C GLY A 161 14.37 -8.28 31.08
N GLY A 162 14.47 -7.20 31.85
CA GLY A 162 14.19 -5.81 31.48
C GLY A 162 15.06 -5.17 30.38
N GLY A 163 14.99 -5.66 29.16
CA GLY A 163 15.73 -5.08 28.00
C GLY A 163 14.87 -4.72 26.79
N GLY A 164 13.57 -5.04 26.80
CA GLY A 164 12.72 -4.90 25.61
C GLY A 164 12.43 -3.45 25.21
N LEU A 165 12.20 -2.56 26.15
CA LEU A 165 11.90 -1.15 25.89
C LEU A 165 13.14 -0.41 25.36
N SER A 166 14.32 -0.62 25.95
CA SER A 166 15.58 -0.01 25.52
C SER A 166 15.98 -0.41 24.09
N ALA A 167 15.69 -1.64 23.66
CA ALA A 167 15.97 -2.08 22.30
C ALA A 167 15.01 -1.44 21.28
N ILE A 168 13.76 -1.19 21.67
CA ILE A 168 12.76 -0.50 20.83
C ILE A 168 13.14 0.99 20.73
N GLU A 169 13.50 1.63 21.82
CA GLU A 169 13.96 3.03 21.84
C GLU A 169 15.22 3.21 20.99
N ALA A 170 16.20 2.31 21.08
CA ALA A 170 17.40 2.35 20.25
C ALA A 170 17.10 2.19 18.75
N ARG A 171 16.11 1.36 18.39
CA ARG A 171 15.68 1.21 16.98
C ARG A 171 14.93 2.43 16.47
N LEU A 172 14.09 3.06 17.28
CA LEU A 172 13.41 4.30 16.94
C LEU A 172 14.40 5.43 16.71
N SER A 173 15.38 5.63 17.62
CA SER A 173 16.43 6.64 17.47
C SER A 173 17.28 6.40 16.22
N ALA A 174 17.61 5.15 15.90
CA ALA A 174 18.36 4.82 14.69
C ALA A 174 17.53 5.08 13.39
N MET A 175 16.20 4.96 13.46
CA MET A 175 15.33 5.29 12.33
C MET A 175 15.21 6.81 12.16
N GLU A 176 15.10 7.57 13.24
CA GLU A 176 15.10 9.04 13.22
C GLU A 176 16.40 9.59 12.63
N GLU A 177 17.56 9.09 13.06
CA GLU A 177 18.85 9.48 12.49
C GLU A 177 18.99 9.17 10.99
N ARG A 178 18.39 8.06 10.53
CA ARG A 178 18.39 7.72 9.10
C ARG A 178 17.48 8.65 8.29
N LEU A 179 16.32 9.04 8.83
CA LEU A 179 15.42 10.00 8.20
C LEU A 179 16.08 11.38 8.09
N ASP A 180 16.68 11.86 9.17
CA ASP A 180 17.44 13.12 9.17
C ASP A 180 18.61 13.13 8.18
N ARG A 181 19.24 11.97 7.98
CA ARG A 181 20.32 11.81 7.01
C ARG A 181 19.80 11.87 5.57
N ILE A 182 18.66 11.25 5.31
CA ILE A 182 18.00 11.30 3.99
C ILE A 182 17.53 12.70 3.67
N GLU A 183 16.94 13.40 4.63
CA GLU A 183 16.50 14.79 4.45
C GLU A 183 17.69 15.74 4.16
N ARG A 184 18.82 15.54 4.84
CA ARG A 184 20.06 16.31 4.57
C ARG A 184 20.60 16.04 3.17
N LEU A 185 20.66 14.78 2.74
CA LEU A 185 21.13 14.41 1.41
C LEU A 185 20.23 14.96 0.29
N LEU A 186 18.92 15.01 0.51
CA LEU A 186 17.97 15.60 -0.43
C LEU A 186 18.11 17.12 -0.50
N ARG A 187 18.39 17.78 0.61
CA ARG A 187 18.61 19.24 0.68
C ARG A 187 19.93 19.64 0.03
N ASP A 188 20.99 18.85 0.23
CA ASP A 188 22.32 19.12 -0.35
C ASP A 188 22.39 18.73 -1.84
N GLY A 189 21.56 17.79 -2.31
CA GLY A 189 21.46 17.40 -3.71
C GLY A 189 20.76 18.44 -4.59
N SER A 190 19.86 19.25 -4.03
CA SER A 190 19.14 20.28 -4.79
C SER A 190 19.93 21.58 -5.01
N GLY A 191 21.13 21.68 -4.46
CA GLY A 191 21.98 22.88 -4.54
C GLY A 191 23.08 22.85 -5.61
N ARG A 192 23.20 21.81 -6.44
CA ARG A 192 24.32 21.64 -7.40
C ARG A 192 24.01 21.86 -8.88
N ASP A 193 22.78 22.21 -9.23
CA ASP A 193 22.41 22.48 -10.64
C ASP A 193 22.16 23.97 -10.93
N SER A 194 22.93 24.87 -10.27
CA SER A 194 22.89 26.29 -10.60
C SER A 194 24.32 26.86 -10.59
N ALA A 195 25.14 26.47 -11.59
CA ALA A 195 26.35 27.18 -11.98
C ALA A 195 26.67 26.88 -13.45
#